data_9299499851cbe22e95b1327fdb884400
#
_entry.id   9299499851cbe22e95b1327fdb884400
#
_cell.length_a   1.000
_cell.length_b   1.000
_cell.length_c   1.000
_cell.angle_alpha   90.00
_cell.angle_beta   90.00
_cell.angle_gamma   90.00
#
_symmetry.space_group_name_H-M   'P 1'
#
loop_
_entity.id
_entity.type
_entity.pdbx_description
1 polymer ?
#
loop_
_entity_poly.entity_id
_entity_poly.type
_entity_poly.pdbx_seq_one_letter_code
_entity_poly.pdbx_strand_id
1 'polypeptide(L)'
;PCALCRHSWRSNGVQGATSAERDADSAACHLQIKAASHVTVNEALIPTGTEPVAGIYDLNDGPTLEGRAFDDAWVDVERAADGTTTTTFTRPDGIEVKLIGDETINAWQCYTATGAPFAEHPYGIAVEPMTAPANAFRTGNHLVTLAPDSDYTTVVRYEVAQK
;
A
#
# COMPACT_ATOMS: atom_id res chain seq x y z
N PRO A 1 -6.27 -15.85 -2.33
CA PRO A 1 -5.16 -15.12 -2.92
C PRO A 1 -5.73 -13.93 -3.66
N CYS A 2 -5.67 -12.76 -3.01
CA CYS A 2 -6.13 -11.53 -3.62
C CYS A 2 -5.22 -11.23 -4.80
N ALA A 3 -5.82 -11.13 -5.99
CA ALA A 3 -5.10 -10.85 -7.20
C ALA A 3 -4.61 -9.40 -7.16
N LEU A 4 -3.32 -9.26 -7.00
CA LEU A 4 -2.45 -8.24 -7.58
C LEU A 4 -3.14 -6.98 -8.15
N CYS A 5 -3.21 -5.94 -7.39
CA CYS A 5 -3.06 -4.59 -7.94
C CYS A 5 -1.59 -4.33 -8.26
N ARG A 6 -1.07 -5.03 -9.26
CA ARG A 6 0.18 -4.62 -9.91
C ARG A 6 -0.11 -3.41 -10.77
N HIS A 7 -0.17 -2.26 -10.20
CA HIS A 7 0.03 -1.05 -10.97
C HIS A 7 1.53 -0.89 -11.17
N SER A 8 2.06 -1.65 -12.15
CA SER A 8 3.39 -1.39 -12.65
C SER A 8 3.36 -0.02 -13.31
N TRP A 9 3.88 0.95 -12.64
CA TRP A 9 4.07 2.27 -13.19
C TRP A 9 5.10 2.17 -14.32
N ARG A 10 4.65 2.38 -15.55
CA ARG A 10 5.54 2.68 -16.66
C ARG A 10 5.79 4.18 -16.64
N SER A 11 7.01 4.60 -16.37
CA SER A 11 7.43 5.92 -16.81
C SER A 11 7.17 5.98 -18.31
N ASN A 12 6.26 6.83 -18.77
CA ASN A 12 6.02 7.02 -20.19
C ASN A 12 7.32 7.50 -20.83
N GLY A 13 8.06 6.51 -21.39
CA GLY A 13 8.87 6.66 -22.56
C GLY A 13 9.90 7.78 -22.57
N VAL A 14 10.81 7.85 -21.61
CA VAL A 14 12.16 8.25 -21.95
C VAL A 14 12.91 6.95 -22.26
N GLN A 15 12.86 6.52 -23.50
CA GLN A 15 13.78 5.49 -23.99
C GLN A 15 15.21 6.00 -23.73
N GLY A 16 15.89 5.37 -22.78
CA GLY A 16 17.25 5.72 -22.42
C GLY A 16 17.45 6.32 -21.01
N ALA A 17 16.40 6.45 -20.20
CA ALA A 17 16.59 6.87 -18.79
C ALA A 17 17.47 5.87 -18.04
N THR A 18 18.46 6.40 -17.32
CA THR A 18 19.35 5.62 -16.44
C THR A 18 18.58 5.08 -15.22
N SER A 19 19.15 4.08 -14.53
CA SER A 19 18.56 3.59 -13.27
C SER A 19 18.43 4.71 -12.23
N ALA A 20 19.40 5.62 -12.16
CA ALA A 20 19.37 6.75 -11.21
C ALA A 20 18.25 7.75 -11.52
N GLU A 21 17.93 8.00 -12.79
CA GLU A 21 16.80 8.87 -13.17
C GLU A 21 15.45 8.23 -12.82
N ARG A 22 15.31 6.91 -12.99
CA ARG A 22 14.12 6.17 -12.58
C ARG A 22 13.95 6.11 -11.05
N ASP A 23 15.03 6.00 -10.31
CA ASP A 23 15.04 6.09 -8.85
C ASP A 23 14.57 7.47 -8.37
N ALA A 24 15.08 8.53 -8.99
CA ALA A 24 14.69 9.90 -8.68
C ALA A 24 13.17 10.14 -8.94
N ASP A 25 12.66 9.62 -10.04
CA ASP A 25 11.22 9.72 -10.36
C ASP A 25 10.36 8.97 -9.34
N SER A 26 10.78 7.78 -8.89
CA SER A 26 10.07 7.01 -7.88
C SER A 26 10.11 7.69 -6.52
N ALA A 27 11.26 8.27 -6.15
CA ALA A 27 11.44 9.00 -4.91
C ALA A 27 10.55 10.25 -4.83
N ALA A 28 10.31 10.91 -5.96
CA ALA A 28 9.46 12.10 -6.04
C ALA A 28 7.95 11.81 -6.03
N CYS A 29 7.53 10.54 -6.07
CA CYS A 29 6.13 10.18 -5.88
C CYS A 29 5.70 10.39 -4.44
N HIS A 30 4.42 10.70 -4.24
CA HIS A 30 3.81 10.83 -2.92
C HIS A 30 2.93 9.62 -2.62
N LEU A 31 2.96 9.16 -1.38
CA LEU A 31 2.05 8.14 -0.87
C LEU A 31 1.39 8.61 0.41
N GLN A 32 0.06 8.59 0.43
CA GLN A 32 -0.73 8.83 1.62
C GLN A 32 -1.45 7.55 2.04
N ILE A 33 -1.18 7.11 3.27
CA ILE A 33 -1.93 6.08 3.97
C ILE A 33 -2.31 6.67 5.32
N LYS A 34 -3.58 6.93 5.53
CA LYS A 34 -4.09 7.46 6.79
C LYS A 34 -4.35 6.33 7.78
N ALA A 35 -3.47 6.20 8.74
CA ALA A 35 -3.54 5.16 9.76
C ALA A 35 -2.91 5.64 11.07
N ALA A 36 -3.34 5.07 12.18
CA ALA A 36 -2.76 5.38 13.49
C ALA A 36 -1.56 4.49 13.83
N SER A 37 -1.49 3.29 13.27
CA SER A 37 -0.51 2.28 13.66
C SER A 37 0.19 1.63 12.46
N HIS A 38 1.45 1.28 12.67
CA HIS A 38 2.30 0.49 11.79
C HIS A 38 2.53 -0.89 12.39
N VAL A 39 2.56 -1.93 11.57
CA VAL A 39 2.81 -3.31 12.01
C VAL A 39 4.31 -3.55 12.14
N THR A 40 4.76 -3.94 13.33
CA THR A 40 6.13 -4.37 13.55
C THR A 40 6.32 -5.84 13.17
N VAL A 41 7.48 -6.17 12.58
CA VAL A 41 7.81 -7.53 12.15
C VAL A 41 9.17 -7.94 12.67
N ASN A 42 9.41 -9.25 12.73
CA ASN A 42 10.75 -9.81 12.99
C ASN A 42 11.54 -9.98 11.67
N GLU A 43 12.75 -10.53 11.75
CA GLU A 43 13.63 -10.78 10.59
C GLU A 43 13.02 -11.68 9.52
N ALA A 44 12.03 -12.50 9.86
CA ALA A 44 11.28 -13.35 8.94
C ALA A 44 9.99 -12.69 8.41
N LEU A 45 9.83 -11.37 8.60
CA LEU A 45 8.64 -10.58 8.25
C LEU A 45 7.34 -11.07 8.91
N ILE A 46 7.47 -11.75 10.05
CA ILE A 46 6.30 -12.19 10.81
C ILE A 46 5.89 -11.07 11.78
N PRO A 47 4.63 -10.63 11.77
CA PRO A 47 4.14 -9.62 12.70
C PRO A 47 4.40 -9.97 14.18
N THR A 48 4.93 -9.01 14.90
CA THR A 48 5.23 -9.09 16.34
C THR A 48 4.37 -8.17 17.19
N GLY A 49 3.77 -7.14 16.59
CA GLY A 49 2.92 -6.17 17.26
C GLY A 49 2.58 -4.99 16.35
N THR A 50 2.18 -3.90 16.96
CA THR A 50 1.93 -2.61 16.30
C THR A 50 2.55 -1.49 17.13
N GLU A 51 2.91 -0.41 16.46
CA GLU A 51 3.37 0.84 17.07
C GLU A 51 2.70 2.04 16.40
N PRO A 52 2.58 3.18 17.08
CA PRO A 52 2.08 4.40 16.46
C PRO A 52 2.94 4.79 15.26
N VAL A 53 2.32 5.27 14.18
CA VAL A 53 3.05 5.75 13.02
C VAL A 53 3.95 6.92 13.39
N ALA A 54 5.23 6.85 12.98
CA ALA A 54 6.23 7.89 13.21
C ALA A 54 7.35 7.83 12.17
N GLY A 55 8.07 8.93 11.99
CA GLY A 55 9.25 8.99 11.11
C GLY A 55 8.94 8.57 9.68
N ILE A 56 9.65 7.57 9.16
CA ILE A 56 9.45 7.09 7.78
C ILE A 56 8.09 6.42 7.57
N TYR A 57 7.48 5.88 8.63
CA TYR A 57 6.18 5.19 8.58
C TYR A 57 4.99 6.15 8.71
N ASP A 58 5.21 7.44 9.02
CA ASP A 58 4.14 8.42 9.01
C ASP A 58 3.86 8.88 7.57
N LEU A 59 2.78 8.34 7.01
CA LEU A 59 2.28 8.62 5.67
C LEU A 59 0.98 9.42 5.68
N ASN A 60 0.53 9.90 6.85
CA ASN A 60 -0.76 10.57 7.01
C ASN A 60 -0.89 11.83 6.15
N ASP A 61 0.19 12.59 5.98
CA ASP A 61 0.21 13.83 5.19
C ASP A 61 0.64 13.63 3.72
N GLY A 62 0.83 12.39 3.29
CA GLY A 62 1.23 12.08 1.91
C GLY A 62 2.65 12.56 1.56
N PRO A 63 3.67 12.22 2.35
CA PRO A 63 5.05 12.61 2.06
C PRO A 63 5.56 11.98 0.75
N THR A 64 6.71 12.44 0.27
CA THR A 64 7.42 11.78 -0.83
C THR A 64 7.97 10.43 -0.39
N LEU A 65 8.25 9.57 -1.35
CA LEU A 65 8.88 8.27 -1.13
C LEU A 65 10.41 8.35 -1.03
N GLU A 66 10.97 9.56 -1.07
CA GLU A 66 12.42 9.77 -0.92
C GLU A 66 12.94 9.19 0.40
N GLY A 67 13.96 8.32 0.31
CA GLY A 67 14.54 7.65 1.48
C GLY A 67 13.63 6.64 2.17
N ARG A 68 12.49 6.28 1.55
CA ARG A 68 11.51 5.33 2.09
C ARG A 68 11.52 4.04 1.27
N ALA A 69 11.74 2.94 1.94
CA ALA A 69 11.64 1.60 1.36
C ALA A 69 10.78 0.75 2.28
N PHE A 70 9.73 0.16 1.73
CA PHE A 70 8.71 -0.55 2.48
C PHE A 70 8.54 -1.99 2.01
N ASP A 71 8.31 -2.85 2.96
CA ASP A 71 7.56 -4.10 2.89
C ASP A 71 6.75 -4.21 4.19
N ASP A 72 5.82 -3.26 4.35
CA ASP A 72 5.25 -2.89 5.63
C ASP A 72 3.73 -2.74 5.54
N ALA A 73 3.06 -2.90 6.69
CA ALA A 73 1.61 -2.78 6.80
C ALA A 73 1.20 -1.67 7.76
N TRP A 74 0.13 -0.96 7.39
CA TRP A 74 -0.57 0.03 8.20
C TRP A 74 -1.92 -0.50 8.62
N VAL A 75 -2.24 -0.37 9.91
CA VAL A 75 -3.50 -0.78 10.53
C VAL A 75 -4.10 0.39 11.32
N ASP A 76 -5.27 0.19 11.93
CA ASP A 76 -6.03 1.27 12.56
C ASP A 76 -6.26 2.42 11.57
N VAL A 77 -6.73 2.04 10.38
CA VAL A 77 -6.91 2.94 9.23
C VAL A 77 -8.02 3.96 9.50
N GLU A 78 -7.78 5.21 9.09
CA GLU A 78 -8.80 6.24 9.14
C GLU A 78 -9.96 5.89 8.21
N ARG A 79 -11.19 6.13 8.68
CA ARG A 79 -12.41 5.88 7.91
C ARG A 79 -13.21 7.15 7.71
N ALA A 80 -13.75 7.28 6.52
CA ALA A 80 -14.75 8.29 6.20
C ALA A 80 -16.10 7.96 6.87
N ALA A 81 -17.04 8.90 6.82
CA ALA A 81 -18.37 8.73 7.44
C ALA A 81 -19.19 7.56 6.84
N ASP A 82 -18.88 7.15 5.60
CA ASP A 82 -19.49 6.00 4.92
C ASP A 82 -18.77 4.66 5.22
N GLY A 83 -17.77 4.67 6.11
CA GLY A 83 -16.99 3.51 6.50
C GLY A 83 -15.80 3.19 5.59
N THR A 84 -15.65 3.90 4.47
CA THR A 84 -14.55 3.65 3.54
C THR A 84 -13.20 4.12 4.09
N THR A 85 -12.13 3.47 3.64
CA THR A 85 -10.73 3.92 3.86
C THR A 85 -10.06 4.18 2.52
N THR A 86 -9.18 5.18 2.45
CA THR A 86 -8.58 5.61 1.18
C THR A 86 -7.07 5.72 1.31
N THR A 87 -6.37 5.15 0.33
CA THR A 87 -4.95 5.39 0.08
C THR A 87 -4.79 6.16 -1.20
N THR A 88 -3.89 7.15 -1.22
CA THR A 88 -3.65 8.00 -2.38
C THR A 88 -2.19 7.94 -2.78
N PHE A 89 -1.96 7.66 -4.05
CA PHE A 89 -0.64 7.72 -4.68
C PHE A 89 -0.63 8.81 -5.73
N THR A 90 0.36 9.72 -5.66
CA THR A 90 0.47 10.85 -6.62
C THR A 90 1.84 10.84 -7.25
N ARG A 91 1.86 10.94 -8.57
CA ARG A 91 3.07 10.98 -9.40
C ARG A 91 3.56 12.43 -9.58
N PRO A 92 4.85 12.64 -9.88
CA PRO A 92 5.38 13.98 -10.18
C PRO A 92 4.72 14.68 -11.38
N ASP A 93 4.19 13.91 -12.35
CA ASP A 93 3.47 14.44 -13.51
C ASP A 93 2.01 14.81 -13.23
N GLY A 94 1.58 14.74 -11.95
CA GLY A 94 0.25 15.12 -11.50
C GLY A 94 -0.82 14.02 -11.62
N ILE A 95 -0.47 12.82 -12.06
CA ILE A 95 -1.43 11.70 -12.00
C ILE A 95 -1.61 11.28 -10.55
N GLU A 96 -2.86 11.28 -10.11
CA GLU A 96 -3.29 10.78 -8.82
C GLU A 96 -4.09 9.49 -8.98
N VAL A 97 -3.76 8.48 -8.16
CA VAL A 97 -4.50 7.23 -8.06
C VAL A 97 -4.98 7.06 -6.64
N LYS A 98 -6.29 6.90 -6.46
CA LYS A 98 -6.91 6.54 -5.18
C LYS A 98 -7.35 5.10 -5.20
N LEU A 99 -7.05 4.40 -4.11
CA LEU A 99 -7.60 3.11 -3.77
C LEU A 99 -8.57 3.33 -2.62
N ILE A 100 -9.84 2.98 -2.82
CA ILE A 100 -10.90 3.19 -1.85
C ILE A 100 -11.45 1.82 -1.49
N GLY A 101 -11.19 1.38 -0.27
CA GLY A 101 -11.71 0.14 0.28
C GLY A 101 -12.97 0.38 1.10
N ASP A 102 -13.91 -0.56 1.06
CA ASP A 102 -15.08 -0.53 1.92
C ASP A 102 -14.73 -0.84 3.40
N GLU A 103 -15.72 -0.94 4.26
CA GLU A 103 -15.55 -1.20 5.69
C GLU A 103 -14.84 -2.52 6.02
N THR A 104 -14.71 -3.42 5.05
CA THR A 104 -14.02 -4.70 5.22
C THR A 104 -12.51 -4.59 5.13
N ILE A 105 -11.99 -3.50 4.57
CA ILE A 105 -10.53 -3.27 4.48
C ILE A 105 -10.02 -2.73 5.81
N ASN A 106 -9.18 -3.51 6.49
CA ASN A 106 -8.66 -3.22 7.82
C ASN A 106 -7.16 -2.89 7.85
N ALA A 107 -6.47 -3.09 6.73
CA ALA A 107 -5.05 -2.76 6.62
C ALA A 107 -4.67 -2.42 5.18
N TRP A 108 -3.56 -1.71 5.03
CA TRP A 108 -2.88 -1.44 3.77
C TRP A 108 -1.46 -1.97 3.85
N GLN A 109 -1.07 -2.89 2.96
CA GLN A 109 0.32 -3.28 2.77
C GLN A 109 0.92 -2.42 1.67
N CYS A 110 2.15 -1.97 1.88
CA CYS A 110 2.93 -1.28 0.86
C CYS A 110 4.25 -2.00 0.65
N TYR A 111 4.59 -2.27 -0.59
CA TYR A 111 5.87 -2.78 -1.00
C TYR A 111 6.49 -1.86 -2.05
N THR A 112 7.70 -1.37 -1.77
CA THR A 112 8.49 -0.59 -2.72
C THR A 112 9.54 -1.49 -3.37
N ALA A 113 9.36 -1.80 -4.65
CA ALA A 113 10.27 -2.67 -5.41
C ALA A 113 11.51 -1.87 -5.87
N THR A 114 12.42 -1.57 -4.96
CA THR A 114 13.68 -0.88 -5.28
C THR A 114 14.72 -1.91 -5.69
N GLY A 115 15.04 -1.96 -7.00
CA GLY A 115 16.13 -2.81 -7.49
C GLY A 115 15.85 -4.31 -7.46
N ALA A 116 14.59 -4.73 -7.45
CA ALA A 116 14.22 -6.15 -7.47
C ALA A 116 14.80 -6.86 -8.74
N PRO A 117 15.72 -7.80 -8.60
CA PRO A 117 16.52 -8.31 -9.71
C PRO A 117 15.73 -9.15 -10.72
N PHE A 118 14.50 -9.54 -10.39
CA PHE A 118 13.62 -10.38 -11.21
C PHE A 118 12.42 -9.59 -11.78
N ALA A 119 12.36 -8.29 -11.55
CA ALA A 119 11.27 -7.47 -12.06
C ALA A 119 11.68 -6.83 -13.40
N GLU A 120 10.84 -6.93 -14.42
CA GLU A 120 11.01 -6.14 -15.65
C GLU A 120 11.02 -4.64 -15.38
N HIS A 121 10.38 -4.25 -14.25
CA HIS A 121 10.30 -2.89 -13.76
C HIS A 121 10.70 -2.87 -12.28
N PRO A 122 12.00 -2.78 -11.96
CA PRO A 122 12.51 -2.86 -10.58
C PRO A 122 12.15 -1.65 -9.71
N TYR A 123 11.49 -0.65 -10.26
CA TYR A 123 11.05 0.56 -9.57
C TYR A 123 9.53 0.65 -9.65
N GLY A 124 8.88 0.12 -8.68
CA GLY A 124 7.43 0.11 -8.59
C GLY A 124 6.97 0.17 -7.15
N ILE A 125 5.70 0.46 -6.98
CA ILE A 125 5.04 0.39 -5.68
C ILE A 125 3.81 -0.53 -5.81
N ALA A 126 3.68 -1.46 -4.89
CA ALA A 126 2.43 -2.16 -4.66
C ALA A 126 1.77 -1.55 -3.42
N VAL A 127 0.48 -1.23 -3.54
CA VAL A 127 -0.37 -0.85 -2.42
C VAL A 127 -1.54 -1.81 -2.40
N GLU A 128 -1.62 -2.59 -1.33
CA GLU A 128 -2.49 -3.76 -1.26
C GLU A 128 -3.54 -3.57 -0.16
N PRO A 129 -4.84 -3.49 -0.53
CA PRO A 129 -5.92 -3.51 0.44
C PRO A 129 -6.04 -4.89 1.07
N MET A 130 -6.10 -4.94 2.39
CA MET A 130 -6.21 -6.18 3.14
C MET A 130 -7.43 -6.18 4.06
N THR A 131 -8.20 -7.26 4.03
CA THR A 131 -9.30 -7.51 4.99
C THR A 131 -8.77 -7.83 6.39
N ALA A 132 -7.58 -8.42 6.46
CA ALA A 132 -6.89 -8.75 7.70
C ALA A 132 -5.38 -8.55 7.53
N PRO A 133 -4.66 -8.10 8.56
CA PRO A 133 -3.22 -7.97 8.50
C PRO A 133 -2.55 -9.36 8.37
N ALA A 134 -1.28 -9.37 8.01
CA ALA A 134 -0.49 -10.60 7.94
C ALA A 134 -0.56 -11.38 9.25
N ASN A 135 -0.40 -12.72 9.18
CA ASN A 135 -0.47 -13.64 10.32
C ASN A 135 -1.88 -13.79 10.96
N ALA A 136 -2.94 -13.30 10.32
CA ALA A 136 -4.32 -13.36 10.84
C ALA A 136 -4.81 -14.79 11.13
N PHE A 137 -4.39 -15.78 10.36
CA PHE A 137 -4.73 -17.18 10.62
C PHE A 137 -4.24 -17.68 11.99
N ARG A 138 -3.17 -17.11 12.50
CA ARG A 138 -2.63 -17.45 13.82
C ARG A 138 -3.21 -16.57 14.93
N THR A 139 -3.40 -15.28 14.66
CA THR A 139 -3.78 -14.31 15.68
C THR A 139 -5.29 -14.17 15.83
N GLY A 140 -6.06 -14.50 14.79
CA GLY A 140 -7.49 -14.23 14.68
C GLY A 140 -7.81 -12.76 14.39
N ASN A 141 -6.81 -11.88 14.29
CA ASN A 141 -7.04 -10.45 14.12
C ASN A 141 -7.70 -10.16 12.76
N HIS A 142 -8.93 -9.64 12.79
CA HIS A 142 -9.77 -9.40 11.63
C HIS A 142 -9.97 -10.62 10.71
N LEU A 143 -9.71 -11.83 11.21
CA LEU A 143 -9.90 -13.04 10.42
C LEU A 143 -11.37 -13.24 10.07
N VAL A 144 -11.66 -13.27 8.78
CA VAL A 144 -12.99 -13.58 8.28
C VAL A 144 -13.22 -15.09 8.38
N THR A 145 -14.28 -15.49 9.11
CA THR A 145 -14.71 -16.89 9.21
C THR A 145 -16.08 -17.01 8.57
N LEU A 146 -16.23 -17.84 7.55
CA LEU A 146 -17.48 -18.06 6.86
C LEU A 146 -18.17 -19.30 7.41
N ALA A 147 -19.47 -19.17 7.70
CA ALA A 147 -20.32 -20.32 7.94
C ALA A 147 -20.58 -21.08 6.62
N PRO A 148 -20.97 -22.37 6.66
CA PRO A 148 -21.45 -23.06 5.47
C PRO A 148 -22.56 -22.25 4.77
N ASP A 149 -22.53 -22.24 3.43
CA ASP A 149 -23.52 -21.57 2.58
C ASP A 149 -23.62 -20.03 2.79
N SER A 150 -22.56 -19.42 3.34
CA SER A 150 -22.43 -17.95 3.45
C SER A 150 -21.37 -17.40 2.51
N ASP A 151 -21.54 -16.13 2.12
CA ASP A 151 -20.59 -15.35 1.31
C ASP A 151 -20.05 -14.15 2.07
N TYR A 152 -18.96 -13.63 1.59
CA TYR A 152 -18.31 -12.40 2.08
C TYR A 152 -17.87 -11.57 0.89
N THR A 153 -18.32 -10.32 0.86
CA THR A 153 -18.00 -9.40 -0.22
C THR A 153 -17.08 -8.30 0.27
N THR A 154 -16.05 -8.02 -0.48
CA THR A 154 -15.13 -6.91 -0.29
C THR A 154 -15.11 -6.07 -1.56
N VAL A 155 -15.21 -4.76 -1.43
CA VAL A 155 -15.19 -3.85 -2.57
C VAL A 155 -13.99 -2.92 -2.47
N VAL A 156 -13.20 -2.88 -3.54
CA VAL A 156 -12.13 -1.89 -3.72
C VAL A 156 -12.38 -1.14 -5.02
N ARG A 157 -12.48 0.18 -4.93
CA ARG A 157 -12.64 1.08 -6.07
C ARG A 157 -11.33 1.80 -6.36
N TYR A 158 -11.06 1.99 -7.65
CA TYR A 158 -9.94 2.77 -8.14
C TYR A 158 -10.43 4.04 -8.80
N GLU A 159 -9.83 5.17 -8.44
CA GLU A 159 -10.06 6.45 -9.10
C GLU A 159 -8.72 6.98 -9.62
N VAL A 160 -8.71 7.42 -10.87
CA VAL A 160 -7.51 8.01 -11.49
C VAL A 160 -7.88 9.40 -11.98
N ALA A 161 -7.09 10.39 -11.59
CA ALA A 161 -7.26 11.78 -11.99
C ALA A 161 -5.93 12.38 -12.44
N GLN A 162 -6.00 13.35 -13.35
CA GLN A 162 -4.90 14.24 -13.68
C GLN A 162 -5.15 15.57 -12.96
N LYS A 163 -4.22 16.01 -12.12
CA LYS A 163 -4.25 17.31 -11.42
C LYS A 163 -3.44 18.35 -12.16
#